data_10633ba28ec3548ce85c550fb9464846
#
_entry.id   10633ba28ec3548ce85c550fb9464846
#
_cell.length_a   1.000
_cell.length_b   1.000
_cell.length_c   1.000
_cell.angle_alpha   90.00
_cell.angle_beta   90.00
_cell.angle_gamma   90.00
#
_symmetry.space_group_name_H-M   'P 1'
#
loop_
_entity.id
_entity.type
_entity.pdbx_description
1 polymer ?
#
loop_
_entity_poly.entity_id
_entity_poly.type
_entity_poly.pdbx_seq_one_letter_code
_entity_poly.pdbx_strand_id
1 'polypeptide(L)'
;MSGYLIYHYNITDKNRINELGPLSLPFIEQYGGELIVASTVTRLEGLPYTHMVVYKFDSTEKAQAFYESEESRELSKLRNKVTEGFVIIVPVYGYD
;
A
#
# COMPACT_ATOMS: atom_id res chain seq x y z
N MET A 1 -15.49 4.13 -10.77
CA MET A 1 -14.32 5.01 -10.52
C MET A 1 -13.29 4.28 -9.69
N SER A 2 -12.05 4.34 -10.11
CA SER A 2 -10.97 3.70 -9.38
C SER A 2 -10.74 4.32 -8.02
N GLY A 3 -10.16 3.50 -7.13
CA GLY A 3 -9.64 3.96 -5.86
C GLY A 3 -8.18 3.55 -5.71
N TYR A 4 -7.40 4.37 -5.06
CA TYR A 4 -5.99 4.10 -4.80
C TYR A 4 -5.79 3.82 -3.33
N LEU A 5 -5.06 2.75 -3.02
CA LEU A 5 -4.60 2.44 -1.67
C LEU A 5 -3.12 2.78 -1.63
N ILE A 6 -2.75 3.73 -0.79
CA ILE A 6 -1.42 4.33 -0.77
C ILE A 6 -0.75 4.05 0.57
N TYR A 7 0.45 3.47 0.50
CA TYR A 7 1.34 3.30 1.64
C TYR A 7 2.53 4.24 1.45
N HIS A 8 2.77 5.13 2.42
CA HIS A 8 3.90 6.05 2.38
C HIS A 8 4.66 5.89 3.70
N TYR A 9 5.95 5.48 3.63
CA TYR A 9 6.60 4.92 4.79
C TYR A 9 8.12 5.02 4.74
N ASN A 10 8.73 4.79 5.91
CA ASN A 10 10.14 4.50 6.05
C ASN A 10 10.31 3.01 6.34
N ILE A 11 11.43 2.44 5.93
CA ILE A 11 11.78 1.06 6.25
C ILE A 11 12.55 1.06 7.58
N THR A 12 12.02 0.32 8.56
CA THR A 12 12.66 0.21 9.88
C THR A 12 13.43 -1.09 10.07
N ASP A 13 13.16 -2.11 9.24
CA ASP A 13 13.90 -3.36 9.24
C ASP A 13 14.27 -3.74 7.80
N LYS A 14 15.50 -3.42 7.43
CA LYS A 14 16.02 -3.67 6.08
C LYS A 14 16.20 -5.15 5.76
N ASN A 15 16.31 -5.99 6.78
CA ASN A 15 16.51 -7.43 6.58
C ASN A 15 15.22 -8.14 6.21
N ARG A 16 14.09 -7.66 6.72
CA ARG A 16 12.79 -8.32 6.55
C ARG A 16 11.84 -7.64 5.59
N ILE A 17 12.14 -6.42 5.16
CA ILE A 17 11.22 -5.67 4.28
C ILE A 17 10.91 -6.43 2.98
N ASN A 18 11.87 -7.18 2.47
CA ASN A 18 11.72 -7.92 1.21
C ASN A 18 10.73 -9.08 1.31
N GLU A 19 10.30 -9.47 2.49
CA GLU A 19 9.28 -10.50 2.68
C GLU A 19 7.88 -9.97 2.36
N LEU A 20 7.66 -8.68 2.56
CA LEU A 20 6.32 -8.10 2.53
C LEU A 20 5.69 -8.08 1.13
N GLY A 21 6.45 -7.70 0.11
CA GLY A 21 5.96 -7.63 -1.26
C GLY A 21 5.42 -8.97 -1.78
N PRO A 22 6.24 -10.03 -1.78
CA PRO A 22 5.78 -11.35 -2.23
C PRO A 22 4.59 -11.90 -1.45
N LEU A 23 4.47 -11.58 -0.17
CA LEU A 23 3.33 -11.99 0.64
C LEU A 23 2.07 -11.21 0.30
N SER A 24 2.22 -9.94 -0.08
CA SER A 24 1.10 -9.03 -0.32
C SER A 24 0.46 -9.19 -1.69
N LEU A 25 1.27 -9.35 -2.74
CA LEU A 25 0.79 -9.30 -4.13
C LEU A 25 -0.32 -10.30 -4.45
N PRO A 26 -0.26 -11.57 -4.03
CA PRO A 26 -1.36 -12.50 -4.32
C PRO A 26 -2.70 -12.05 -3.74
N PHE A 27 -2.70 -11.45 -2.55
CA PHE A 27 -3.92 -10.97 -1.93
C PHE A 27 -4.43 -9.69 -2.59
N ILE A 28 -3.53 -8.80 -2.99
CA ILE A 28 -3.89 -7.60 -3.76
C ILE A 28 -4.62 -8.02 -5.04
N GLU A 29 -4.05 -8.97 -5.78
CA GLU A 29 -4.64 -9.46 -7.03
C GLU A 29 -5.98 -10.15 -6.79
N GLN A 30 -6.10 -10.92 -5.70
CA GLN A 30 -7.34 -11.59 -5.33
C GLN A 30 -8.50 -10.61 -5.14
N TYR A 31 -8.22 -9.42 -4.62
CA TYR A 31 -9.22 -8.37 -4.40
C TYR A 31 -9.34 -7.41 -5.59
N GLY A 32 -8.70 -7.73 -6.71
CA GLY A 32 -8.80 -6.92 -7.93
C GLY A 32 -7.88 -5.71 -7.96
N GLY A 33 -6.84 -5.72 -7.13
CA GLY A 33 -5.87 -4.63 -7.10
C GLY A 33 -4.73 -4.83 -8.08
N GLU A 34 -4.09 -3.73 -8.44
CA GLU A 34 -2.95 -3.68 -9.34
C GLU A 34 -1.88 -2.78 -8.74
N LEU A 35 -0.64 -3.28 -8.67
CA LEU A 35 0.49 -2.48 -8.21
C LEU A 35 0.89 -1.49 -9.30
N ILE A 36 0.80 -0.18 -9.02
CA ILE A 36 1.12 0.85 -10.00
C ILE A 36 2.31 1.74 -9.60
N VAL A 37 2.64 1.80 -8.32
CA VAL A 37 3.83 2.52 -7.83
C VAL A 37 4.47 1.69 -6.73
N ALA A 38 5.77 1.48 -6.83
CA ALA A 38 6.57 0.86 -5.77
C ALA A 38 8.00 1.40 -5.92
N SER A 39 8.32 2.46 -5.18
CA SER A 39 9.55 3.18 -5.43
C SER A 39 9.95 4.04 -4.23
N THR A 40 11.19 4.51 -4.26
CA THR A 40 11.61 5.63 -3.43
C THR A 40 10.98 6.91 -3.95
N VAL A 41 10.86 7.90 -3.09
CA VAL A 41 10.26 9.19 -3.45
C VAL A 41 11.31 10.29 -3.39
N THR A 42 11.10 11.36 -4.16
CA THR A 42 11.83 12.60 -4.02
C THR A 42 11.00 13.52 -3.15
N ARG A 43 11.46 13.76 -1.93
CA ARG A 43 10.74 14.66 -1.02
C ARG A 43 11.01 16.10 -1.39
N LEU A 44 9.94 16.86 -1.61
CA LEU A 44 10.01 18.29 -1.85
C LEU A 44 9.69 19.08 -0.59
N GLU A 45 8.70 18.62 0.16
CA GLU A 45 8.28 19.22 1.42
C GLU A 45 7.67 18.13 2.31
N GLY A 46 7.66 18.37 3.61
CA GLY A 46 6.95 17.55 4.57
C GLY A 46 7.78 16.48 5.26
N LEU A 47 7.11 15.45 5.74
CA LEU A 47 7.72 14.39 6.54
C LEU A 47 8.70 13.55 5.71
N PRO A 48 9.77 13.04 6.35
CA PRO A 48 10.86 12.37 5.64
C PRO A 48 10.58 10.88 5.36
N TYR A 49 9.41 10.55 4.84
CA TYR A 49 9.15 9.18 4.39
C TYR A 49 9.84 8.94 3.05
N THR A 50 10.45 7.77 2.91
CA THR A 50 11.38 7.49 1.81
C THR A 50 10.78 6.66 0.70
N HIS A 51 9.70 5.94 0.96
CA HIS A 51 9.13 4.98 0.01
C HIS A 51 7.63 5.17 -0.14
N MET A 52 7.13 4.79 -1.32
CA MET A 52 5.69 4.79 -1.59
C MET A 52 5.30 3.56 -2.39
N VAL A 53 4.18 2.95 -1.99
CA VAL A 53 3.53 1.88 -2.74
C VAL A 53 2.10 2.31 -2.99
N VAL A 54 1.64 2.19 -4.24
CA VAL A 54 0.26 2.49 -4.60
C VAL A 54 -0.33 1.29 -5.33
N TYR A 55 -1.48 0.86 -4.85
CA TYR A 55 -2.31 -0.14 -5.52
C TYR A 55 -3.56 0.52 -6.06
N LYS A 56 -3.93 0.18 -7.30
CA LYS A 56 -5.15 0.66 -7.93
C LYS A 56 -6.21 -0.45 -7.86
N PHE A 57 -7.41 -0.08 -7.41
CA PHE A 57 -8.58 -0.96 -7.39
C PHE A 57 -9.68 -0.35 -8.26
N ASP A 58 -10.64 -1.17 -8.71
CA ASP A 58 -11.74 -0.68 -9.53
C ASP A 58 -12.62 0.33 -8.81
N SER A 59 -12.59 0.33 -7.47
CA SER A 59 -13.36 1.26 -6.66
C SER A 59 -12.70 1.45 -5.30
N THR A 60 -13.09 2.51 -4.59
CA THR A 60 -12.65 2.73 -3.21
C THR A 60 -13.20 1.64 -2.29
N GLU A 61 -14.40 1.13 -2.59
CA GLU A 61 -15.02 0.05 -1.83
C GLU A 61 -14.22 -1.23 -1.89
N LYS A 62 -13.66 -1.56 -3.07
CA LYS A 62 -12.79 -2.73 -3.22
C LYS A 62 -11.46 -2.55 -2.50
N ALA A 63 -10.88 -1.35 -2.55
CA ALA A 63 -9.68 -1.03 -1.81
C ALA A 63 -9.92 -1.17 -0.29
N GLN A 64 -11.05 -0.67 0.18
CA GLN A 64 -11.45 -0.79 1.59
C GLN A 64 -11.63 -2.26 1.99
N ALA A 65 -12.30 -3.04 1.14
CA ALA A 65 -12.53 -4.46 1.39
C ALA A 65 -11.20 -5.22 1.54
N PHE A 66 -10.22 -4.94 0.68
CA PHE A 66 -8.90 -5.51 0.84
C PHE A 66 -8.26 -5.09 2.16
N TYR A 67 -8.26 -3.79 2.46
CA TYR A 67 -7.60 -3.27 3.65
C TYR A 67 -8.19 -3.87 4.94
N GLU A 68 -9.50 -4.10 4.96
CA GLU A 68 -10.21 -4.67 6.12
C GLU A 68 -10.20 -6.19 6.16
N SER A 69 -9.67 -6.86 5.14
CA SER A 69 -9.62 -8.32 5.08
C SER A 69 -8.73 -8.94 6.15
N GLU A 70 -8.94 -10.21 6.46
CA GLU A 70 -8.06 -10.93 7.38
C GLU A 70 -6.63 -11.00 6.85
N GLU A 71 -6.47 -11.20 5.53
CA GLU A 71 -5.17 -11.25 4.88
C GLU A 71 -4.40 -9.95 5.09
N SER A 72 -5.08 -8.81 4.92
CA SER A 72 -4.46 -7.50 5.15
C SER A 72 -4.08 -7.31 6.62
N ARG A 73 -4.93 -7.77 7.54
CA ARG A 73 -4.63 -7.69 8.98
C ARG A 73 -3.39 -8.50 9.35
N GLU A 74 -3.26 -9.70 8.78
CA GLU A 74 -2.07 -10.51 9.00
C GLU A 74 -0.82 -9.86 8.40
N LEU A 75 -0.94 -9.30 7.19
CA LEU A 75 0.16 -8.57 6.56
C LEU A 75 0.56 -7.34 7.37
N SER A 76 -0.40 -6.67 8.01
CA SER A 76 -0.12 -5.47 8.80
C SER A 76 0.73 -5.77 10.02
N LYS A 77 0.68 -6.97 10.55
CA LYS A 77 1.55 -7.38 11.67
C LYS A 77 3.02 -7.33 11.25
N LEU A 78 3.33 -7.86 10.07
CA LEU A 78 4.69 -7.78 9.53
C LEU A 78 5.01 -6.34 9.12
N ARG A 79 4.10 -5.68 8.39
CA ARG A 79 4.32 -4.31 7.92
C ARG A 79 4.69 -3.37 9.07
N ASN A 80 3.99 -3.46 10.20
CA ASN A 80 4.23 -2.61 11.35
C ASN A 80 5.56 -2.89 12.04
N LYS A 81 6.14 -4.08 11.82
CA LYS A 81 7.47 -4.42 12.35
C LYS A 81 8.60 -3.92 11.45
N VAL A 82 8.35 -3.75 10.16
CA VAL A 82 9.40 -3.45 9.19
C VAL A 82 9.28 -2.06 8.58
N THR A 83 8.18 -1.36 8.82
CA THR A 83 7.94 0.00 8.31
C THR A 83 7.32 0.88 9.38
N GLU A 84 7.42 2.19 9.16
CA GLU A 84 6.65 3.22 9.87
C GLU A 84 6.15 4.23 8.85
N GLY A 85 4.91 4.65 8.97
CA GLY A 85 4.32 5.59 8.03
C GLY A 85 2.81 5.57 8.09
N PHE A 86 2.17 5.85 6.97
CA PHE A 86 0.71 5.89 6.93
C PHE A 86 0.15 5.15 5.72
N VAL A 87 -1.15 4.90 5.80
CA VAL A 87 -1.93 4.24 4.74
C VAL A 87 -3.19 5.05 4.53
N ILE A 88 -3.49 5.38 3.28
CA ILE A 88 -4.68 6.13 2.93
C ILE A 88 -5.35 5.52 1.69
N ILE A 89 -6.65 5.78 1.55
CA ILE A 89 -7.41 5.47 0.35
C ILE A 89 -7.88 6.78 -0.25
N VAL A 90 -7.68 6.96 -1.55
CA VAL A 90 -8.14 8.15 -2.25
C VAL A 90 -8.88 7.73 -3.51
N PRO A 91 -9.98 8.42 -3.88
CA PRO A 91 -10.64 8.17 -5.16
C PRO A 91 -9.84 8.80 -6.31
N VAL A 92 -10.02 8.24 -7.51
CA VAL A 92 -9.47 8.87 -8.70
C VAL A 92 -10.16 10.22 -8.94
N TYR A 93 -9.43 11.16 -9.51
CA TYR A 93 -10.02 12.44 -9.94
C TYR A 93 -10.75 12.24 -11.28
N GLY A 94 -12.02 12.61 -11.30
CA GLY A 94 -12.83 12.50 -12.52
C GLY A 94 -13.31 11.08 -12.79
N TYR A 95 -13.39 10.71 -14.07
CA TYR A 95 -13.82 9.39 -14.53
C TYR A 95 -12.64 8.65 -15.17
N ASP A 96 -12.58 7.36 -14.93
CA ASP A 96 -11.56 6.50 -15.54
C ASP A 96 -12.17 5.26 -16.20
#